data_4c921ba0b3ef49bc39c94a38e5844aaf
#
_entry.id   4c921ba0b3ef49bc39c94a38e5844aaf
#
_cell.length_a   1.000
_cell.length_b   1.000
_cell.length_c   1.000
_cell.angle_alpha   90.00
_cell.angle_beta   90.00
_cell.angle_gamma   90.00
#
_symmetry.space_group_name_H-M   'P 1'
#
loop_
_entity.id
_entity.type
_entity.pdbx_description
1 polymer ?
#
loop_
_entity_poly.entity_id
_entity_poly.type
_entity_poly.pdbx_seq_one_letter_code
_entity_poly.pdbx_strand_id
1 'polypeptide(L)'
;MNELTTIRPSTPKDWETDQEVRWCPGCGDYAILKAVQRTMPEIGGTPENTVFVSGIGCSSRFPYYMETYGFHTIHGRAPAVATGVKLANPDLDVWIITGDGDALSIGGNHTMHLLRRNLNCQFLLFNNEIYGLTKGQYSPTSREGTRSPSTPFGSVDHPAKPCAFALGSGARFVARAIDVHKNLPSVLKAAHAHQGAAFVEIFQNCIVYNDDVFEPFTAKPNAQANQMWCTDGEPLLFAGGTKGLALDVENLTLKVIDVVDGDTSGVIVHNVRNRAIAHMLVEMPFGPFPMALGVLYDDPAPTFESAIVAQNKAAAEGKVADLQKLVAKGQTWMVDKQPHAI
;
A
#
# COMPACT_ATOMS: atom_id res chain seq x y z
N MET A 1 -40.98 -14.28 13.41
CA MET A 1 -40.78 -13.02 12.67
C MET A 1 -39.38 -12.55 13.03
N ASN A 2 -38.39 -12.78 12.16
CA ASN A 2 -37.06 -12.21 12.39
C ASN A 2 -37.15 -10.70 12.14
N GLU A 3 -36.94 -9.92 13.16
CA GLU A 3 -36.68 -8.50 13.01
C GLU A 3 -35.44 -8.38 12.08
N LEU A 4 -35.66 -7.89 10.89
CA LEU A 4 -34.59 -7.38 10.04
C LEU A 4 -33.93 -6.26 10.84
N THR A 5 -32.82 -6.59 11.48
CA THR A 5 -31.94 -5.60 12.08
C THR A 5 -31.52 -4.68 10.94
N THR A 6 -32.13 -3.50 10.88
CA THR A 6 -31.68 -2.44 9.97
C THR A 6 -30.23 -2.14 10.34
N ILE A 7 -29.30 -2.64 9.53
CA ILE A 7 -27.87 -2.34 9.70
C ILE A 7 -27.73 -0.83 9.55
N ARG A 8 -27.46 -0.16 10.66
CA ARG A 8 -27.16 1.27 10.66
C ARG A 8 -25.90 1.50 9.83
N PRO A 9 -25.89 2.46 8.87
CA PRO A 9 -24.66 2.80 8.15
C PRO A 9 -23.56 3.15 9.14
N SER A 10 -22.38 2.57 8.97
CA SER A 10 -21.23 2.90 9.80
C SER A 10 -20.79 4.35 9.60
N THR A 11 -20.24 4.94 10.64
CA THR A 11 -19.67 6.30 10.62
C THR A 11 -18.17 6.24 10.86
N PRO A 12 -17.39 7.27 10.53
CA PRO A 12 -15.95 7.28 10.83
C PRO A 12 -15.61 6.99 12.29
N LYS A 13 -16.49 7.36 13.22
CA LYS A 13 -16.32 7.14 14.66
C LYS A 13 -16.42 5.66 15.05
N ASP A 14 -17.17 4.87 14.32
CA ASP A 14 -17.30 3.42 14.57
C ASP A 14 -16.01 2.64 14.22
N TRP A 15 -15.03 3.34 13.61
CA TRP A 15 -13.71 2.81 13.26
C TRP A 15 -12.59 3.31 14.17
N GLU A 16 -12.92 4.11 15.20
CA GLU A 16 -11.97 4.66 16.15
C GLU A 16 -11.96 3.83 17.43
N THR A 17 -10.79 3.37 17.90
CA THR A 17 -10.65 2.73 19.20
C THR A 17 -10.62 3.76 20.34
N ASP A 18 -10.68 3.30 21.58
CA ASP A 18 -10.47 4.08 22.80
C ASP A 18 -8.98 4.32 23.11
N GLN A 19 -8.07 3.78 22.28
CA GLN A 19 -6.64 3.88 22.51
C GLN A 19 -6.11 5.28 22.20
N GLU A 20 -5.31 5.83 23.11
CA GLU A 20 -4.61 7.08 22.87
C GLU A 20 -3.56 6.92 21.77
N VAL A 21 -3.64 7.77 20.73
CA VAL A 21 -2.68 7.76 19.64
C VAL A 21 -1.32 8.27 20.13
N ARG A 22 -0.27 7.48 19.94
CA ARG A 22 1.07 7.71 20.49
C ARG A 22 2.11 8.17 19.45
N TRP A 23 1.67 8.71 18.33
CA TRP A 23 2.59 9.36 17.37
C TRP A 23 3.02 10.74 17.86
N CYS A 24 4.07 11.27 17.26
CA CYS A 24 4.54 12.62 17.55
C CYS A 24 3.47 13.65 17.15
N PRO A 25 3.23 14.70 17.95
CA PRO A 25 2.31 15.77 17.57
C PRO A 25 2.69 16.37 16.22
N GLY A 26 1.76 16.41 15.27
CA GLY A 26 2.00 16.90 13.90
C GLY A 26 2.52 15.86 12.91
N CYS A 27 2.71 14.60 13.31
CA CYS A 27 3.09 13.52 12.42
C CYS A 27 2.01 13.28 11.36
N GLY A 28 2.43 13.04 10.09
CA GLY A 28 1.53 12.76 8.98
C GLY A 28 0.67 11.50 9.16
N ASP A 29 1.09 10.55 10.00
CA ASP A 29 0.34 9.34 10.32
C ASP A 29 -1.08 9.64 10.85
N TYR A 30 -1.27 10.77 11.57
CA TYR A 30 -2.60 11.20 12.04
C TYR A 30 -3.54 11.50 10.87
N ALA A 31 -3.04 12.17 9.85
CA ALA A 31 -3.85 12.52 8.68
C ALA A 31 -4.25 11.27 7.90
N ILE A 32 -3.32 10.33 7.73
CA ILE A 32 -3.59 9.05 7.05
C ILE A 32 -4.61 8.23 7.85
N LEU A 33 -4.46 8.13 9.18
CA LEU A 33 -5.43 7.43 10.04
C LEU A 33 -6.83 8.00 9.85
N LYS A 34 -6.98 9.32 9.92
CA LYS A 34 -8.28 9.99 9.73
C LYS A 34 -8.83 9.80 8.31
N ALA A 35 -7.97 9.79 7.29
CA ALA A 35 -8.40 9.52 5.92
C ALA A 35 -8.95 8.10 5.78
N VAL A 36 -8.28 7.10 6.34
CA VAL A 36 -8.74 5.71 6.33
C VAL A 36 -10.05 5.57 7.11
N GLN A 37 -10.12 6.07 8.36
CA GLN A 37 -11.33 6.02 9.19
C GLN A 37 -12.56 6.64 8.50
N ARG A 38 -12.36 7.71 7.70
CA ARG A 38 -13.43 8.33 6.89
C ARG A 38 -13.79 7.51 5.66
N THR A 39 -12.81 6.86 5.04
CA THR A 39 -13.01 6.09 3.81
C THR A 39 -13.75 4.78 4.07
N MET A 40 -13.51 4.11 5.21
CA MET A 40 -14.08 2.80 5.49
C MET A 40 -15.62 2.73 5.39
N PRO A 41 -16.39 3.67 6.00
CA PRO A 41 -17.85 3.70 5.81
C PRO A 41 -18.26 3.92 4.35
N GLU A 42 -17.52 4.74 3.62
CA GLU A 42 -17.84 5.13 2.24
C GLU A 42 -17.62 4.00 1.22
N ILE A 43 -16.73 3.04 1.55
CA ILE A 43 -16.50 1.84 0.73
C ILE A 43 -17.39 0.66 1.16
N GLY A 44 -18.27 0.86 2.14
CA GLY A 44 -19.14 -0.20 2.67
C GLY A 44 -18.43 -1.22 3.55
N GLY A 45 -17.26 -0.87 4.08
CA GLY A 45 -16.51 -1.71 5.03
C GLY A 45 -17.29 -1.96 6.32
N THR A 46 -17.03 -3.09 6.96
CA THR A 46 -17.51 -3.41 8.30
C THR A 46 -16.33 -3.80 9.21
N PRO A 47 -16.27 -3.31 10.45
CA PRO A 47 -15.17 -3.61 11.37
C PRO A 47 -14.94 -5.12 11.55
N GLU A 48 -16.01 -5.92 11.55
CA GLU A 48 -15.96 -7.36 11.78
C GLU A 48 -15.32 -8.14 10.62
N ASN A 49 -15.37 -7.61 9.40
CA ASN A 49 -14.79 -8.24 8.22
C ASN A 49 -13.47 -7.61 7.79
N THR A 50 -13.02 -6.57 8.48
CA THR A 50 -11.80 -5.85 8.15
C THR A 50 -10.65 -6.24 9.08
N VAL A 51 -9.47 -6.44 8.52
CA VAL A 51 -8.25 -6.79 9.26
C VAL A 51 -7.09 -5.90 8.83
N PHE A 52 -6.52 -5.17 9.79
CA PHE A 52 -5.29 -4.42 9.58
C PHE A 52 -4.07 -5.24 10.02
N VAL A 53 -3.12 -5.43 9.12
CA VAL A 53 -1.87 -6.18 9.39
C VAL A 53 -0.70 -5.23 9.24
N SER A 54 0.11 -5.06 10.28
CA SER A 54 1.26 -4.16 10.25
C SER A 54 2.58 -4.87 10.57
N GLY A 55 3.68 -4.28 10.08
CA GLY A 55 5.04 -4.68 10.41
C GLY A 55 5.57 -3.94 11.65
N ILE A 56 6.74 -3.30 11.54
CA ILE A 56 7.38 -2.54 12.63
C ILE A 56 7.71 -1.13 12.14
N GLY A 57 7.53 -0.16 12.99
CA GLY A 57 7.78 1.26 12.77
C GLY A 57 6.65 2.14 13.29
N CYS A 58 6.72 3.45 13.05
CA CYS A 58 5.69 4.39 13.52
C CYS A 58 4.33 4.07 12.90
N SER A 59 4.28 3.91 11.58
CA SER A 59 3.07 3.52 10.85
C SER A 59 2.45 2.22 11.37
N SER A 60 3.27 1.28 11.82
CA SER A 60 2.85 -0.05 12.24
C SER A 60 2.04 -0.09 13.55
N ARG A 61 1.94 1.05 14.24
CA ARG A 61 1.00 1.21 15.37
C ARG A 61 -0.47 1.35 14.91
N PHE A 62 -0.70 1.52 13.63
CA PHE A 62 -2.02 1.77 13.04
C PHE A 62 -3.12 0.80 13.50
N PRO A 63 -2.90 -0.55 13.59
CA PRO A 63 -3.93 -1.48 14.05
C PRO A 63 -4.45 -1.22 15.45
N TYR A 64 -3.67 -0.57 16.33
CA TYR A 64 -4.13 -0.20 17.67
C TYR A 64 -5.20 0.90 17.67
N TYR A 65 -5.30 1.65 16.58
CA TYR A 65 -6.16 2.84 16.47
C TYR A 65 -7.36 2.62 15.54
N MET A 66 -7.54 1.39 15.05
CA MET A 66 -8.69 0.97 14.25
C MET A 66 -9.53 -0.02 15.03
N GLU A 67 -10.84 0.24 15.14
CA GLU A 67 -11.81 -0.66 15.78
C GLU A 67 -12.12 -1.86 14.88
N THR A 68 -11.10 -2.69 14.63
CA THR A 68 -11.14 -3.87 13.76
C THR A 68 -10.29 -4.98 14.36
N TYR A 69 -10.31 -6.15 13.74
CA TYR A 69 -9.25 -7.13 13.99
C TYR A 69 -7.91 -6.61 13.44
N GLY A 70 -6.81 -6.95 14.11
CA GLY A 70 -5.51 -6.48 13.71
C GLY A 70 -4.36 -7.39 14.14
N PHE A 71 -3.26 -7.33 13.38
CA PHE A 71 -2.01 -7.98 13.71
C PHE A 71 -0.88 -6.95 13.65
N HIS A 72 -0.19 -6.79 14.78
CA HIS A 72 1.11 -6.10 14.79
C HIS A 72 2.19 -7.18 14.78
N THR A 73 2.86 -7.34 13.65
CA THR A 73 3.72 -8.49 13.39
C THR A 73 5.20 -8.20 13.68
N ILE A 74 6.11 -8.89 13.00
CA ILE A 74 7.55 -8.71 13.09
C ILE A 74 8.01 -7.87 11.89
N HIS A 75 9.15 -7.22 12.01
CA HIS A 75 9.75 -6.34 10.99
C HIS A 75 9.78 -7.00 9.60
N GLY A 76 9.12 -6.35 8.64
CA GLY A 76 9.00 -6.78 7.26
C GLY A 76 8.13 -8.03 7.02
N ARG A 77 7.32 -8.47 8.00
CA ARG A 77 6.55 -9.71 7.88
C ARG A 77 5.04 -9.49 7.68
N ALA A 78 4.57 -8.26 7.70
CA ALA A 78 3.16 -7.95 7.45
C ALA A 78 2.63 -8.60 6.16
N PRO A 79 3.32 -8.56 5.00
CA PRO A 79 2.83 -9.20 3.78
C PRO A 79 2.70 -10.72 3.89
N ALA A 80 3.58 -11.38 4.65
CA ALA A 80 3.53 -12.83 4.84
C ALA A 80 2.35 -13.23 5.74
N VAL A 81 2.14 -12.49 6.85
CA VAL A 81 1.01 -12.74 7.76
C VAL A 81 -0.32 -12.43 7.05
N ALA A 82 -0.42 -11.30 6.35
CA ALA A 82 -1.59 -10.93 5.57
C ALA A 82 -1.95 -11.99 4.51
N THR A 83 -0.95 -12.58 3.86
CA THR A 83 -1.16 -13.70 2.93
C THR A 83 -1.82 -14.88 3.64
N GLY A 84 -1.35 -15.24 4.84
CA GLY A 84 -1.96 -16.30 5.64
C GLY A 84 -3.38 -15.99 6.07
N VAL A 85 -3.65 -14.77 6.52
CA VAL A 85 -4.99 -14.29 6.91
C VAL A 85 -5.96 -14.41 5.73
N LYS A 86 -5.58 -13.88 4.56
CA LYS A 86 -6.44 -13.91 3.36
C LYS A 86 -6.69 -15.32 2.83
N LEU A 87 -5.70 -16.21 2.91
CA LEU A 87 -5.87 -17.62 2.51
C LEU A 87 -6.73 -18.40 3.51
N ALA A 88 -6.66 -18.08 4.81
CA ALA A 88 -7.49 -18.70 5.83
C ALA A 88 -8.96 -18.31 5.73
N ASN A 89 -9.22 -17.04 5.39
CA ASN A 89 -10.56 -16.51 5.13
C ASN A 89 -10.53 -15.51 3.97
N PRO A 90 -10.86 -15.97 2.74
CA PRO A 90 -10.83 -15.12 1.54
C PRO A 90 -11.83 -13.96 1.54
N ASP A 91 -12.85 -14.01 2.41
CA ASP A 91 -13.90 -12.97 2.46
C ASP A 91 -13.49 -11.73 3.27
N LEU A 92 -12.40 -11.82 4.04
CA LEU A 92 -11.89 -10.69 4.81
C LEU A 92 -11.35 -9.57 3.92
N ASP A 93 -11.65 -8.33 4.30
CA ASP A 93 -11.00 -7.13 3.76
C ASP A 93 -9.67 -6.90 4.50
N VAL A 94 -8.55 -7.10 3.81
CA VAL A 94 -7.21 -7.12 4.42
C VAL A 94 -6.43 -5.89 4.00
N TRP A 95 -6.03 -5.09 4.98
CA TRP A 95 -5.23 -3.88 4.83
C TRP A 95 -3.85 -4.06 5.46
N ILE A 96 -2.80 -3.81 4.70
CA ILE A 96 -1.42 -3.89 5.17
C ILE A 96 -0.90 -2.48 5.37
N ILE A 97 -0.38 -2.22 6.56
CA ILE A 97 0.23 -0.94 6.94
C ILE A 97 1.71 -1.16 7.22
N THR A 98 2.56 -0.44 6.50
CA THR A 98 4.00 -0.59 6.63
C THR A 98 4.72 0.73 6.30
N GLY A 99 5.90 0.93 6.87
CA GLY A 99 6.80 2.02 6.48
C GLY A 99 7.72 1.60 5.35
N ASP A 100 8.36 2.56 4.72
CA ASP A 100 9.34 2.38 3.65
C ASP A 100 10.50 1.47 4.09
N GLY A 101 11.06 1.71 5.27
CA GLY A 101 12.11 0.88 5.84
C GLY A 101 11.67 -0.54 6.17
N ASP A 102 10.45 -0.72 6.64
CA ASP A 102 9.88 -2.03 6.96
C ASP A 102 9.62 -2.86 5.71
N ALA A 103 8.97 -2.26 4.70
CA ALA A 103 8.57 -2.95 3.47
C ALA A 103 9.72 -3.23 2.51
N LEU A 104 10.69 -2.32 2.37
CA LEU A 104 11.69 -2.36 1.31
C LEU A 104 13.08 -2.81 1.77
N SER A 105 13.36 -2.82 3.08
CA SER A 105 14.56 -3.43 3.63
C SER A 105 14.33 -4.92 3.89
N ILE A 106 14.20 -5.34 5.13
CA ILE A 106 14.01 -6.76 5.48
C ILE A 106 12.71 -7.37 4.91
N GLY A 107 11.71 -6.51 4.64
CA GLY A 107 10.42 -6.92 4.05
C GLY A 107 10.40 -7.06 2.53
N GLY A 108 11.44 -6.60 1.81
CA GLY A 108 11.43 -6.51 0.34
C GLY A 108 11.03 -7.81 -0.37
N ASN A 109 11.56 -8.94 0.09
CA ASN A 109 11.20 -10.25 -0.46
C ASN A 109 9.71 -10.60 -0.28
N HIS A 110 9.13 -10.33 0.91
CA HIS A 110 7.72 -10.63 1.17
C HIS A 110 6.80 -9.67 0.42
N THR A 111 7.17 -8.40 0.31
CA THR A 111 6.46 -7.40 -0.49
C THR A 111 6.43 -7.81 -1.96
N MET A 112 7.59 -8.17 -2.54
CA MET A 112 7.66 -8.69 -3.91
C MET A 112 6.75 -9.90 -4.12
N HIS A 113 6.80 -10.88 -3.22
CA HIS A 113 6.00 -12.11 -3.36
C HIS A 113 4.50 -11.88 -3.21
N LEU A 114 4.06 -10.96 -2.36
CA LEU A 114 2.66 -10.57 -2.23
C LEU A 114 2.17 -9.93 -3.53
N LEU A 115 2.91 -8.96 -4.06
CA LEU A 115 2.54 -8.22 -5.27
C LEU A 115 2.49 -9.14 -6.50
N ARG A 116 3.52 -9.97 -6.73
CA ARG A 116 3.55 -10.90 -7.88
C ARG A 116 2.47 -11.99 -7.83
N ARG A 117 2.00 -12.33 -6.64
CA ARG A 117 0.90 -13.29 -6.43
C ARG A 117 -0.47 -12.66 -6.63
N ASN A 118 -0.53 -11.35 -6.62
CA ASN A 118 -1.78 -10.59 -6.71
C ASN A 118 -2.79 -10.97 -5.62
N LEU A 119 -2.35 -10.96 -4.35
CA LEU A 119 -3.23 -11.19 -3.20
C LEU A 119 -4.24 -10.05 -3.10
N ASN A 120 -5.52 -10.35 -2.97
CA ASN A 120 -6.55 -9.29 -2.84
C ASN A 120 -6.44 -8.59 -1.47
N CYS A 121 -5.73 -7.46 -1.45
CA CYS A 121 -5.51 -6.64 -0.26
C CYS A 121 -5.07 -5.22 -0.63
N GLN A 122 -5.22 -4.28 0.29
CA GLN A 122 -4.71 -2.93 0.19
C GLN A 122 -3.36 -2.84 0.91
N PHE A 123 -2.31 -2.48 0.19
CA PHE A 123 -0.96 -2.34 0.71
C PHE A 123 -0.59 -0.86 0.78
N LEU A 124 -0.67 -0.27 1.98
CA LEU A 124 -0.35 1.13 2.21
C LEU A 124 1.09 1.25 2.74
N LEU A 125 1.96 1.81 1.92
CA LEU A 125 3.34 2.11 2.27
C LEU A 125 3.47 3.58 2.66
N PHE A 126 3.74 3.84 3.93
CA PHE A 126 3.98 5.19 4.46
C PHE A 126 5.46 5.52 4.24
N ASN A 127 5.72 6.39 3.28
CA ASN A 127 7.07 6.78 2.90
C ASN A 127 7.45 8.12 3.53
N ASN A 128 8.38 8.11 4.48
CA ASN A 128 8.92 9.31 5.10
C ASN A 128 10.44 9.44 4.95
N GLU A 129 11.05 8.58 4.14
CA GLU A 129 12.48 8.56 3.84
C GLU A 129 13.37 8.46 5.10
N ILE A 130 12.86 7.86 6.22
CA ILE A 130 13.64 7.73 7.47
C ILE A 130 13.13 6.60 8.37
N TYR A 131 14.00 5.94 9.12
CA TYR A 131 13.58 5.12 10.27
C TYR A 131 13.28 6.01 11.47
N GLY A 132 12.05 6.49 11.62
CA GLY A 132 11.65 7.41 12.68
C GLY A 132 11.61 6.76 14.06
N LEU A 133 11.04 5.55 14.20
CA LEU A 133 10.88 4.86 15.48
C LEU A 133 12.22 4.60 16.19
N THR A 134 13.26 4.28 15.44
CA THR A 134 14.63 4.02 15.96
C THR A 134 15.50 5.25 16.04
N LYS A 135 14.89 6.44 15.90
CA LYS A 135 15.50 7.77 16.10
C LYS A 135 16.39 8.26 14.95
N GLY A 136 15.96 8.01 13.70
CA GLY A 136 16.46 8.79 12.57
C GLY A 136 17.61 8.16 11.78
N GLN A 137 17.67 6.82 11.66
CA GLN A 137 18.57 6.19 10.69
C GLN A 137 18.00 6.37 9.27
N TYR A 138 18.88 6.43 8.27
CA TYR A 138 18.44 6.46 6.89
C TYR A 138 17.74 5.15 6.49
N SER A 139 16.69 5.26 5.70
CA SER A 139 15.89 4.14 5.19
C SER A 139 16.26 3.83 3.73
N PRO A 140 15.75 2.74 3.13
CA PRO A 140 16.01 2.46 1.73
C PRO A 140 15.58 3.55 0.74
N THR A 141 14.63 4.41 1.11
CA THR A 141 14.15 5.51 0.28
C THR A 141 14.80 6.85 0.58
N SER A 142 15.64 6.92 1.64
CA SER A 142 16.39 8.13 2.00
C SER A 142 17.27 8.60 0.85
N ARG A 143 17.34 9.90 0.63
CA ARG A 143 18.14 10.51 -0.43
C ARG A 143 19.63 10.28 -0.17
N GLU A 144 20.39 10.13 -1.25
CA GLU A 144 21.84 10.06 -1.17
C GLU A 144 22.40 11.27 -0.41
N GLY A 145 23.38 11.05 0.46
CA GLY A 145 23.94 12.07 1.32
C GLY A 145 23.16 12.33 2.62
N THR A 146 22.06 11.61 2.89
CA THR A 146 21.30 11.75 4.13
C THR A 146 22.19 11.47 5.35
N ARG A 147 22.34 12.45 6.23
CA ARG A 147 23.12 12.34 7.46
C ARG A 147 22.26 11.84 8.61
N SER A 148 22.78 10.88 9.34
CA SER A 148 22.15 10.34 10.53
C SER A 148 23.21 9.97 11.59
N PRO A 149 22.81 9.64 12.82
CA PRO A 149 23.79 9.19 13.83
C PRO A 149 24.62 7.98 13.39
N SER A 150 24.08 7.09 12.55
CA SER A 150 24.78 5.93 11.99
C SER A 150 25.53 6.23 10.69
N THR A 151 25.25 7.35 10.03
CA THR A 151 25.89 7.79 8.78
C THR A 151 26.29 9.26 8.85
N PRO A 152 27.26 9.63 9.70
CA PRO A 152 27.59 11.04 9.96
C PRO A 152 28.18 11.76 8.75
N PHE A 153 28.72 11.03 7.76
CA PHE A 153 29.25 11.58 6.51
C PHE A 153 28.23 11.58 5.36
N GLY A 154 27.02 11.06 5.59
CA GLY A 154 25.97 10.90 4.61
C GLY A 154 25.85 9.46 4.08
N SER A 155 24.62 9.06 3.68
CA SER A 155 24.36 7.78 3.02
C SER A 155 24.96 7.78 1.60
N VAL A 156 25.42 6.62 1.15
CA VAL A 156 25.97 6.43 -0.21
C VAL A 156 25.09 5.54 -1.08
N ASP A 157 23.99 5.03 -0.53
CA ASP A 157 23.05 4.18 -1.22
C ASP A 157 22.18 5.01 -2.16
N HIS A 158 21.88 4.44 -3.32
CA HIS A 158 20.85 5.01 -4.19
C HIS A 158 19.45 4.71 -3.62
N PRO A 159 18.57 5.72 -3.54
CA PRO A 159 17.25 5.55 -2.94
C PRO A 159 16.39 4.59 -3.77
N ALA A 160 15.75 3.65 -3.07
CA ALA A 160 14.74 2.79 -3.67
C ALA A 160 13.51 3.62 -4.07
N LYS A 161 12.93 3.28 -5.22
CA LYS A 161 11.68 3.87 -5.71
C LYS A 161 10.52 2.90 -5.46
N PRO A 162 9.65 3.12 -4.45
CA PRO A 162 8.65 2.14 -4.04
C PRO A 162 7.69 1.74 -5.15
N CYS A 163 7.16 2.70 -5.90
CA CYS A 163 6.25 2.41 -7.02
C CYS A 163 6.94 1.68 -8.18
N ALA A 164 8.21 1.99 -8.48
CA ALA A 164 8.98 1.26 -9.49
C ALA A 164 9.26 -0.18 -9.06
N PHE A 165 9.61 -0.38 -7.77
CA PHE A 165 9.74 -1.71 -7.18
C PHE A 165 8.44 -2.50 -7.28
N ALA A 166 7.29 -1.87 -6.97
CA ALA A 166 5.98 -2.50 -7.05
C ALA A 166 5.65 -2.94 -8.49
N LEU A 167 5.81 -2.06 -9.47
CA LEU A 167 5.62 -2.40 -10.89
C LEU A 167 6.60 -3.51 -11.32
N GLY A 168 7.88 -3.41 -11.00
CA GLY A 168 8.89 -4.43 -11.29
C GLY A 168 8.58 -5.78 -10.65
N SER A 169 7.93 -5.78 -9.49
CA SER A 169 7.44 -6.98 -8.80
C SER A 169 6.14 -7.55 -9.39
N GLY A 170 5.56 -6.94 -10.41
CA GLY A 170 4.35 -7.43 -11.06
C GLY A 170 3.05 -6.95 -10.44
N ALA A 171 3.08 -5.89 -9.63
CA ALA A 171 1.86 -5.26 -9.10
C ALA A 171 0.87 -4.91 -10.22
N ARG A 172 -0.42 -5.08 -9.93
CA ARG A 172 -1.54 -4.81 -10.84
C ARG A 172 -2.22 -3.48 -10.55
N PHE A 173 -2.01 -2.93 -9.37
CA PHE A 173 -2.42 -1.59 -8.99
C PHE A 173 -1.26 -0.88 -8.31
N VAL A 174 -0.96 0.34 -8.77
CA VAL A 174 0.06 1.21 -8.19
C VAL A 174 -0.47 2.63 -8.17
N ALA A 175 -0.46 3.24 -6.99
CA ALA A 175 -0.88 4.63 -6.79
C ALA A 175 0.09 5.35 -5.86
N ARG A 176 0.03 6.69 -5.91
CA ARG A 176 0.83 7.57 -5.06
C ARG A 176 -0.03 8.70 -4.51
N ALA A 177 0.13 8.99 -3.23
CA ALA A 177 -0.64 10.01 -2.52
C ALA A 177 0.23 10.79 -1.52
N ILE A 178 -0.34 11.82 -0.92
CA ILE A 178 0.26 12.64 0.14
C ILE A 178 -0.66 12.57 1.36
N ASP A 179 -0.09 12.48 2.55
CA ASP A 179 -0.78 12.29 3.86
C ASP A 179 -1.91 13.30 4.11
N VAL A 180 -1.65 14.58 3.95
CA VAL A 180 -2.63 15.65 4.22
C VAL A 180 -3.46 16.08 2.99
N HIS A 181 -3.28 15.42 1.85
CA HIS A 181 -3.93 15.87 0.62
C HIS A 181 -5.39 15.40 0.54
N LYS A 182 -6.28 16.33 0.11
CA LYS A 182 -7.73 16.06 -0.02
C LYS A 182 -8.10 14.87 -0.92
N ASN A 183 -7.21 14.47 -1.84
CA ASN A 183 -7.41 13.36 -2.77
C ASN A 183 -6.98 11.99 -2.19
N LEU A 184 -6.37 11.93 -0.99
CA LEU A 184 -6.00 10.65 -0.37
C LEU A 184 -7.21 9.70 -0.25
N PRO A 185 -8.40 10.12 0.23
CA PRO A 185 -9.57 9.23 0.27
C PRO A 185 -9.97 8.67 -1.10
N SER A 186 -9.86 9.44 -2.18
CA SER A 186 -10.18 8.94 -3.53
C SER A 186 -9.20 7.86 -4.00
N VAL A 187 -7.92 8.00 -3.68
CA VAL A 187 -6.90 6.97 -3.96
C VAL A 187 -7.16 5.70 -3.14
N LEU A 188 -7.51 5.84 -1.85
CA LEU A 188 -7.86 4.69 -1.00
C LEU A 188 -9.09 3.93 -1.52
N LYS A 189 -10.12 4.65 -1.98
CA LYS A 189 -11.31 4.05 -2.60
C LYS A 189 -10.97 3.30 -3.90
N ALA A 190 -10.13 3.90 -4.75
CA ALA A 190 -9.67 3.24 -5.97
C ALA A 190 -8.86 1.97 -5.65
N ALA A 191 -7.98 2.03 -4.64
CA ALA A 191 -7.24 0.88 -4.17
C ALA A 191 -8.14 -0.25 -3.66
N HIS A 192 -9.19 0.08 -2.91
CA HIS A 192 -10.16 -0.90 -2.42
C HIS A 192 -11.03 -1.50 -3.54
N ALA A 193 -11.38 -0.71 -4.54
CA ALA A 193 -12.16 -1.18 -5.69
C ALA A 193 -11.37 -2.14 -6.60
N HIS A 194 -10.04 -2.08 -6.57
CA HIS A 194 -9.17 -2.98 -7.34
C HIS A 194 -9.27 -4.42 -6.82
N GLN A 195 -9.44 -5.38 -7.73
CA GLN A 195 -9.41 -6.81 -7.41
C GLN A 195 -7.98 -7.34 -7.53
N GLY A 196 -7.29 -7.42 -6.41
CA GLY A 196 -5.89 -7.83 -6.33
C GLY A 196 -5.07 -7.03 -5.32
N ALA A 197 -3.75 -7.08 -5.45
CA ALA A 197 -2.82 -6.35 -4.59
C ALA A 197 -2.75 -4.88 -5.01
N ALA A 198 -3.41 -4.00 -4.25
CA ALA A 198 -3.38 -2.57 -4.47
C ALA A 198 -2.22 -1.93 -3.67
N PHE A 199 -1.14 -1.55 -4.34
CA PHE A 199 0.01 -0.89 -3.73
C PHE A 199 -0.16 0.64 -3.79
N VAL A 200 -0.16 1.28 -2.63
CA VAL A 200 -0.28 2.74 -2.49
C VAL A 200 0.92 3.27 -1.70
N GLU A 201 1.78 4.05 -2.35
CA GLU A 201 2.80 4.85 -1.70
C GLU A 201 2.16 6.15 -1.20
N ILE A 202 2.28 6.44 0.10
CA ILE A 202 1.78 7.67 0.71
C ILE A 202 2.98 8.43 1.27
N PHE A 203 3.31 9.58 0.68
CA PHE A 203 4.30 10.48 1.24
C PHE A 203 3.81 11.02 2.58
N GLN A 204 4.60 10.76 3.62
CA GLN A 204 4.24 11.04 5.01
C GLN A 204 5.32 11.91 5.66
N ASN A 205 4.94 13.04 6.24
CA ASN A 205 5.89 13.93 6.88
C ASN A 205 6.29 13.41 8.28
N CYS A 206 7.59 13.14 8.48
CA CYS A 206 8.16 12.83 9.79
C CYS A 206 8.70 14.10 10.44
N ILE A 207 7.86 14.81 11.18
CA ILE A 207 8.15 16.12 11.78
C ILE A 207 9.38 16.15 12.73
N VAL A 208 9.85 14.98 13.20
CA VAL A 208 10.95 14.93 14.19
C VAL A 208 12.30 14.63 13.55
N TYR A 209 12.34 13.73 12.58
CA TYR A 209 13.60 13.22 12.05
C TYR A 209 13.83 13.53 10.57
N ASN A 210 12.79 13.93 9.83
CA ASN A 210 12.88 14.23 8.41
C ASN A 210 11.79 15.21 8.00
N ASP A 211 11.69 16.30 8.76
CA ASP A 211 10.66 17.32 8.55
C ASP A 211 10.83 18.01 7.19
N ASP A 212 9.70 18.31 6.57
CA ASP A 212 9.61 19.04 5.29
C ASP A 212 10.37 18.40 4.10
N VAL A 213 10.74 17.11 4.21
CA VAL A 213 11.47 16.41 3.13
C VAL A 213 10.72 16.45 1.80
N PHE A 214 9.40 16.51 1.82
CA PHE A 214 8.52 16.60 0.66
C PHE A 214 7.99 18.01 0.38
N GLU A 215 8.40 19.03 1.15
CA GLU A 215 7.99 20.42 0.98
C GLU A 215 8.06 20.92 -0.49
N PRO A 216 9.10 20.53 -1.28
CA PRO A 216 9.21 20.99 -2.66
C PRO A 216 7.99 20.70 -3.54
N PHE A 217 7.16 19.73 -3.20
CA PHE A 217 5.91 19.45 -3.92
C PHE A 217 4.66 19.38 -3.01
N THR A 218 4.80 19.45 -1.68
CA THR A 218 3.63 19.41 -0.75
C THR A 218 3.25 20.77 -0.22
N ALA A 219 4.20 21.70 -0.06
CA ALA A 219 3.90 23.05 0.40
C ALA A 219 2.97 23.79 -0.56
N LYS A 220 1.98 24.50 -0.01
CA LYS A 220 0.96 25.22 -0.81
C LYS A 220 1.51 26.05 -1.97
N PRO A 221 2.60 26.84 -1.79
CA PRO A 221 3.15 27.63 -2.90
C PRO A 221 3.70 26.79 -4.04
N ASN A 222 4.18 25.57 -3.73
CA ASN A 222 4.89 24.70 -4.65
C ASN A 222 3.97 23.65 -5.28
N ALA A 223 2.90 23.29 -4.58
CA ALA A 223 2.04 22.16 -4.95
C ALA A 223 1.46 22.29 -6.36
N GLN A 224 0.96 23.46 -6.73
CA GLN A 224 0.36 23.68 -8.05
C GLN A 224 1.37 23.48 -9.18
N ALA A 225 2.61 23.93 -9.00
CA ALA A 225 3.66 23.83 -10.01
C ALA A 225 4.24 22.41 -10.11
N ASN A 226 4.30 21.69 -8.98
CA ASN A 226 5.11 20.48 -8.83
C ASN A 226 4.32 19.21 -8.59
N GLN A 227 2.98 19.24 -8.53
CA GLN A 227 2.12 18.08 -8.49
C GLN A 227 1.43 17.87 -9.83
N MET A 228 1.38 16.61 -10.27
CA MET A 228 0.57 16.17 -11.39
C MET A 228 -0.32 15.02 -10.93
N TRP A 229 -1.64 15.27 -10.89
CA TRP A 229 -2.63 14.28 -10.51
C TRP A 229 -3.07 13.48 -11.74
N CYS A 230 -2.71 12.20 -11.75
CA CYS A 230 -3.04 11.28 -12.83
C CYS A 230 -4.47 10.75 -12.64
N THR A 231 -5.33 11.06 -13.58
CA THR A 231 -6.72 10.56 -13.66
C THR A 231 -6.89 9.83 -14.98
N ASP A 232 -7.49 8.65 -14.95
CA ASP A 232 -7.71 7.85 -16.15
C ASP A 232 -8.55 8.61 -17.19
N GLY A 233 -8.12 8.58 -18.44
CA GLY A 233 -8.77 9.28 -19.55
C GLY A 233 -8.48 10.79 -19.62
N GLU A 234 -7.77 11.38 -18.66
CA GLU A 234 -7.46 12.81 -18.65
C GLU A 234 -6.04 13.10 -19.12
N PRO A 235 -5.78 14.26 -19.75
CA PRO A 235 -4.43 14.66 -20.13
C PRO A 235 -3.56 14.90 -18.90
N LEU A 236 -2.29 14.47 -18.95
CA LEU A 236 -1.31 14.63 -17.89
C LEU A 236 -0.84 16.08 -17.79
N LEU A 237 -1.61 16.90 -17.08
CA LEU A 237 -1.39 18.34 -16.90
C LEU A 237 -0.89 18.66 -15.48
N PHE A 238 -0.10 19.74 -15.39
CA PHE A 238 0.37 20.32 -14.12
C PHE A 238 0.58 21.84 -14.26
N ALA A 239 1.12 22.47 -13.23
CA ALA A 239 1.32 23.93 -13.20
C ALA A 239 0.05 24.73 -13.54
N GLY A 240 -1.10 24.31 -12.95
CA GLY A 240 -2.39 24.94 -13.23
C GLY A 240 -2.91 24.73 -14.65
N GLY A 241 -2.46 23.69 -15.34
CA GLY A 241 -2.86 23.36 -16.71
C GLY A 241 -2.02 24.05 -17.79
N THR A 242 -0.99 24.82 -17.40
CA THR A 242 -0.11 25.50 -18.37
C THR A 242 1.03 24.64 -18.90
N LYS A 243 1.23 23.46 -18.30
CA LYS A 243 2.24 22.48 -18.72
C LYS A 243 1.63 21.09 -18.78
N GLY A 244 2.18 20.26 -19.67
CA GLY A 244 1.78 18.86 -19.82
C GLY A 244 2.98 17.97 -20.10
N LEU A 245 2.77 16.64 -19.96
CA LEU A 245 3.73 15.62 -20.36
C LEU A 245 3.45 15.16 -21.78
N ALA A 246 4.48 15.08 -22.58
CA ALA A 246 4.49 14.51 -23.94
C ALA A 246 5.53 13.38 -24.05
N LEU A 247 5.35 12.51 -25.03
CA LEU A 247 6.33 11.50 -25.37
C LEU A 247 7.37 12.09 -26.34
N ASP A 248 8.62 11.98 -26.00
CA ASP A 248 9.73 12.12 -26.95
C ASP A 248 9.91 10.78 -27.67
N VAL A 249 9.42 10.72 -28.89
CA VAL A 249 9.40 9.47 -29.67
C VAL A 249 10.80 9.04 -30.12
N GLU A 250 11.71 10.02 -30.32
CA GLU A 250 13.08 9.73 -30.78
C GLU A 250 13.89 9.07 -29.66
N ASN A 251 13.75 9.58 -28.42
CA ASN A 251 14.51 9.09 -27.28
C ASN A 251 13.73 8.10 -26.41
N LEU A 252 12.43 7.86 -26.70
CA LEU A 252 11.52 7.03 -25.92
C LEU A 252 11.46 7.48 -24.45
N THR A 253 11.43 8.79 -24.22
CA THR A 253 11.40 9.41 -22.89
C THR A 253 10.22 10.37 -22.76
N LEU A 254 9.92 10.80 -21.52
CA LEU A 254 8.97 11.87 -21.29
C LEU A 254 9.65 13.24 -21.45
N LYS A 255 8.89 14.22 -21.94
CA LYS A 255 9.27 15.63 -21.97
C LYS A 255 8.13 16.50 -21.48
N VAL A 256 8.48 17.65 -20.94
CA VAL A 256 7.52 18.69 -20.56
C VAL A 256 7.28 19.58 -21.76
N ILE A 257 6.02 19.91 -22.03
CA ILE A 257 5.61 20.87 -23.05
C ILE A 257 4.73 21.95 -22.41
N ASP A 258 4.77 23.14 -23.00
CA ASP A 258 3.87 24.22 -22.62
C ASP A 258 2.50 24.04 -23.29
N VAL A 259 1.44 24.27 -22.54
CA VAL A 259 0.06 24.24 -23.01
C VAL A 259 -0.40 25.68 -23.20
N VAL A 260 -0.57 26.09 -24.45
CA VAL A 260 -0.96 27.46 -24.83
C VAL A 260 -2.43 27.46 -25.22
N ASP A 261 -3.19 28.41 -24.70
CA ASP A 261 -4.63 28.58 -24.97
C ASP A 261 -5.49 27.30 -24.71
N GLY A 262 -4.99 26.43 -23.83
CA GLY A 262 -5.68 25.18 -23.47
C GLY A 262 -5.51 24.06 -24.52
N ASP A 263 -4.64 24.24 -25.52
CA ASP A 263 -4.34 23.16 -26.50
C ASP A 263 -3.53 22.03 -25.87
N THR A 264 -4.18 20.89 -25.68
CA THR A 264 -3.60 19.67 -25.12
C THR A 264 -3.23 18.64 -26.18
N SER A 265 -3.23 18.97 -27.46
CA SER A 265 -3.06 18.02 -28.58
C SER A 265 -1.74 17.22 -28.55
N GLY A 266 -0.72 17.75 -27.89
CA GLY A 266 0.57 17.06 -27.71
C GLY A 266 0.74 16.35 -26.36
N VAL A 267 -0.23 16.48 -25.46
CA VAL A 267 -0.17 15.94 -24.09
C VAL A 267 -0.61 14.49 -24.07
N ILE A 268 0.11 13.65 -23.34
CA ILE A 268 -0.29 12.26 -23.10
C ILE A 268 -1.61 12.23 -22.32
N VAL A 269 -2.61 11.53 -22.86
CA VAL A 269 -3.81 11.16 -22.11
C VAL A 269 -3.48 9.95 -21.24
N HIS A 270 -3.69 10.07 -19.93
CA HIS A 270 -3.41 8.99 -19.00
C HIS A 270 -4.30 7.79 -19.26
N ASN A 271 -3.69 6.63 -19.32
CA ASN A 271 -4.40 5.35 -19.39
C ASN A 271 -3.81 4.44 -18.30
N VAL A 272 -4.58 4.23 -17.25
CA VAL A 272 -4.15 3.41 -16.10
C VAL A 272 -3.76 1.97 -16.46
N ARG A 273 -4.23 1.46 -17.62
CA ARG A 273 -3.85 0.12 -18.10
C ARG A 273 -2.54 0.11 -18.88
N ASN A 274 -2.00 1.27 -19.21
CA ASN A 274 -0.74 1.36 -19.96
C ASN A 274 0.47 1.23 -19.02
N ARG A 275 0.97 0.00 -18.88
CA ARG A 275 2.12 -0.31 -18.03
C ARG A 275 3.40 0.43 -18.43
N ALA A 276 3.63 0.69 -19.72
CA ALA A 276 4.83 1.40 -20.18
C ALA A 276 4.81 2.86 -19.68
N ILE A 277 3.67 3.55 -19.82
CA ILE A 277 3.50 4.91 -19.28
C ILE A 277 3.64 4.90 -17.76
N ALA A 278 3.05 3.93 -17.08
CA ALA A 278 3.19 3.81 -15.62
C ALA A 278 4.67 3.70 -15.19
N HIS A 279 5.48 2.88 -15.88
CA HIS A 279 6.92 2.81 -15.61
C HIS A 279 7.61 4.14 -15.85
N MET A 280 7.29 4.86 -16.92
CA MET A 280 7.86 6.18 -17.18
C MET A 280 7.47 7.17 -16.04
N LEU A 281 6.22 7.18 -15.60
CA LEU A 281 5.72 8.07 -14.55
C LEU A 281 6.40 7.83 -13.20
N VAL A 282 6.61 6.57 -12.80
CA VAL A 282 7.24 6.25 -11.50
C VAL A 282 8.74 6.50 -11.50
N GLU A 283 9.38 6.51 -12.67
CA GLU A 283 10.82 6.75 -12.84
C GLU A 283 11.17 8.22 -13.01
N MET A 284 10.19 9.10 -13.30
CA MET A 284 10.45 10.53 -13.51
C MET A 284 11.26 11.12 -12.35
N PRO A 285 12.39 11.79 -12.63
CA PRO A 285 13.14 12.51 -11.60
C PRO A 285 12.38 13.78 -11.20
N PHE A 286 12.13 13.93 -9.90
CA PHE A 286 11.55 15.17 -9.37
C PHE A 286 12.51 16.36 -9.61
N GLY A 287 11.95 17.50 -9.92
CA GLY A 287 12.65 18.74 -10.26
C GLY A 287 12.51 19.09 -11.74
N PRO A 288 13.12 18.30 -12.66
CA PRO A 288 12.80 18.44 -14.09
C PRO A 288 11.36 18.11 -14.44
N PHE A 289 10.72 17.23 -13.66
CA PHE A 289 9.34 16.79 -13.83
C PHE A 289 8.55 17.00 -12.54
N PRO A 290 7.20 17.11 -12.61
CA PRO A 290 6.34 17.14 -11.44
C PRO A 290 6.33 15.77 -10.74
N MET A 291 5.88 15.74 -9.48
CA MET A 291 5.56 14.49 -8.79
C MET A 291 4.24 13.93 -9.34
N ALA A 292 4.30 12.75 -9.95
CA ALA A 292 3.10 12.04 -10.41
C ALA A 292 2.37 11.43 -9.21
N LEU A 293 1.10 11.80 -9.04
CA LEU A 293 0.21 11.40 -7.94
C LEU A 293 -1.09 10.82 -8.50
N GLY A 294 -1.87 10.15 -7.66
CA GLY A 294 -3.10 9.47 -8.09
C GLY A 294 -2.86 8.02 -8.49
N VAL A 295 -3.77 7.45 -9.26
CA VAL A 295 -3.67 6.07 -9.76
C VAL A 295 -2.78 6.06 -11.00
N LEU A 296 -1.60 5.44 -10.88
CA LEU A 296 -0.61 5.38 -11.96
C LEU A 296 -0.76 4.14 -12.83
N TYR A 297 -1.25 3.04 -12.25
CA TYR A 297 -1.52 1.78 -12.94
C TYR A 297 -2.65 1.03 -12.28
N ASP A 298 -3.58 0.47 -13.07
CA ASP A 298 -4.69 -0.37 -12.62
C ASP A 298 -5.09 -1.35 -13.72
N ASP A 299 -4.72 -2.62 -13.56
CA ASP A 299 -5.02 -3.71 -14.51
C ASP A 299 -5.42 -4.98 -13.74
N PRO A 300 -6.69 -5.09 -13.30
CA PRO A 300 -7.18 -6.23 -12.53
C PRO A 300 -6.92 -7.57 -13.20
N ALA A 301 -6.58 -8.57 -12.39
CA ALA A 301 -6.35 -9.94 -12.81
C ALA A 301 -6.83 -10.91 -11.73
N PRO A 302 -6.99 -12.21 -12.03
CA PRO A 302 -7.36 -13.21 -11.02
C PRO A 302 -6.45 -13.16 -9.80
N THR A 303 -7.02 -13.29 -8.61
CA THR A 303 -6.32 -13.18 -7.34
C THR A 303 -5.73 -14.52 -6.89
N PHE A 304 -4.70 -14.47 -6.06
CA PHE A 304 -4.01 -15.67 -5.58
C PHE A 304 -4.93 -16.57 -4.76
N GLU A 305 -5.67 -16.00 -3.81
CA GLU A 305 -6.59 -16.76 -2.95
C GLU A 305 -7.72 -17.40 -3.75
N SER A 306 -8.26 -16.72 -4.76
CA SER A 306 -9.30 -17.29 -5.62
C SER A 306 -8.79 -18.51 -6.41
N ALA A 307 -7.56 -18.44 -6.92
CA ALA A 307 -6.92 -19.55 -7.61
C ALA A 307 -6.67 -20.73 -6.66
N ILE A 308 -6.20 -20.49 -5.43
CA ILE A 308 -5.99 -21.53 -4.41
C ILE A 308 -7.31 -22.18 -4.00
N VAL A 309 -8.38 -21.40 -3.78
CA VAL A 309 -9.73 -21.93 -3.47
C VAL A 309 -10.21 -22.83 -4.60
N ALA A 310 -10.10 -22.38 -5.85
CA ALA A 310 -10.48 -23.17 -7.02
C ALA A 310 -9.68 -24.47 -7.14
N GLN A 311 -8.37 -24.42 -6.93
CA GLN A 311 -7.49 -25.58 -6.95
C GLN A 311 -7.85 -26.60 -5.84
N ASN A 312 -8.11 -26.12 -4.62
CA ASN A 312 -8.51 -26.97 -3.50
C ASN A 312 -9.86 -27.63 -3.76
N LYS A 313 -10.82 -26.88 -4.31
CA LYS A 313 -12.14 -27.42 -4.69
C LYS A 313 -12.00 -28.53 -5.73
N ALA A 314 -11.24 -28.31 -6.80
CA ALA A 314 -10.99 -29.30 -7.85
C ALA A 314 -10.25 -30.54 -7.28
N ALA A 315 -9.28 -30.32 -6.39
CA ALA A 315 -8.54 -31.43 -5.75
C ALA A 315 -9.41 -32.27 -4.80
N ALA A 316 -10.47 -31.69 -4.22
CA ALA A 316 -11.41 -32.40 -3.33
C ALA A 316 -12.55 -33.08 -4.08
N GLU A 317 -12.75 -32.79 -5.36
CA GLU A 317 -13.85 -33.32 -6.15
C GLU A 317 -13.85 -34.87 -6.16
N GLY A 318 -15.01 -35.47 -5.90
CA GLY A 318 -15.19 -36.93 -5.82
C GLY A 318 -14.52 -37.58 -4.60
N LYS A 319 -13.94 -36.81 -3.66
CA LYS A 319 -13.33 -37.36 -2.43
C LYS A 319 -14.21 -37.10 -1.23
N VAL A 320 -14.36 -38.16 -0.40
CA VAL A 320 -15.01 -38.06 0.90
C VAL A 320 -13.94 -37.90 1.96
N ALA A 321 -14.08 -36.90 2.81
CA ALA A 321 -13.17 -36.70 3.94
C ALA A 321 -13.34 -37.84 4.96
N ASP A 322 -12.26 -38.52 5.26
CA ASP A 322 -12.20 -39.61 6.23
C ASP A 322 -11.02 -39.34 7.18
N LEU A 323 -11.33 -38.83 8.34
CA LEU A 323 -10.33 -38.46 9.34
C LEU A 323 -9.57 -39.68 9.85
N GLN A 324 -10.25 -40.83 10.07
CA GLN A 324 -9.63 -42.05 10.54
C GLN A 324 -8.61 -42.58 9.52
N LYS A 325 -9.00 -42.60 8.25
CA LYS A 325 -8.11 -42.97 7.17
C LYS A 325 -6.92 -42.04 7.01
N LEU A 326 -7.16 -40.71 7.22
CA LEU A 326 -6.10 -39.69 7.15
C LEU A 326 -5.06 -39.89 8.27
N VAL A 327 -5.53 -40.08 9.52
CA VAL A 327 -4.66 -40.28 10.70
C VAL A 327 -3.90 -41.59 10.62
N ALA A 328 -4.54 -42.66 10.11
CA ALA A 328 -3.92 -43.98 9.95
C ALA A 328 -3.10 -44.13 8.67
N LYS A 329 -3.00 -43.10 7.81
CA LYS A 329 -2.25 -43.13 6.55
C LYS A 329 -0.75 -42.95 6.82
N GLY A 330 0.07 -43.86 6.30
CA GLY A 330 1.53 -43.80 6.40
C GLY A 330 2.10 -44.75 7.41
N GLN A 331 3.28 -44.47 7.94
CA GLN A 331 3.92 -45.28 8.98
C GLN A 331 3.27 -44.92 10.33
N THR A 332 2.48 -45.87 10.84
CA THR A 332 1.83 -45.74 12.15
C THR A 332 2.39 -46.78 13.10
N TRP A 333 2.39 -46.50 14.40
CA TRP A 333 2.72 -47.48 15.44
C TRP A 333 1.62 -47.48 16.49
N MET A 334 1.45 -48.62 17.13
CA MET A 334 0.55 -48.80 18.26
C MET A 334 1.29 -48.43 19.55
N VAL A 335 0.68 -47.61 20.36
CA VAL A 335 1.15 -47.37 21.73
C VAL A 335 0.34 -48.28 22.65
N ASP A 336 0.96 -49.31 23.17
CA ASP A 336 0.30 -50.18 24.15
C ASP A 336 -0.03 -49.40 25.39
N LYS A 337 -1.32 -49.44 25.79
CA LYS A 337 -1.74 -48.91 27.07
C LYS A 337 -1.16 -49.79 28.18
N GLN A 338 0.07 -49.57 28.58
CA GLN A 338 0.52 -50.05 29.89
C GLN A 338 -0.07 -49.12 30.96
N PRO A 339 -0.78 -49.65 31.94
CA PRO A 339 -1.16 -48.82 33.09
C PRO A 339 0.16 -48.48 33.81
N HIS A 340 0.49 -47.21 33.82
CA HIS A 340 1.51 -46.72 34.72
C HIS A 340 0.99 -46.94 36.13
N ALA A 341 1.55 -47.97 36.83
CA ALA A 341 1.43 -48.09 38.26
C ALA A 341 2.13 -46.87 38.87
N ILE A 342 1.31 -46.06 39.58
CA ILE A 342 1.78 -44.94 40.42
C ILE A 342 2.33 -45.56 41.70
#